data_7d3499227feea908de1702bbd32675b4
#
_entry.id   7d3499227feea908de1702bbd32675b4
#
_cell.length_a   1.000
_cell.length_b   1.000
_cell.length_c   1.000
_cell.angle_alpha   90.00
_cell.angle_beta   90.00
_cell.angle_gamma   90.00
#
_symmetry.space_group_name_H-M   'P 1'
#
loop_
_entity.id
_entity.type
_entity.pdbx_description
1 polymer ?
#
loop_
_entity_poly.entity_id
_entity_poly.type
_entity_poly.pdbx_seq_one_letter_code
_entity_poly.pdbx_strand_id
1 'polypeptide(L)'
;MQTTVNKSNMLFCDYYKQWISVYKEGAIRPVTMNKYNMAHNWLIKLIPDLIISDLDRITYQKLLNDYAAEHERQTTMDFHHHLKCAILDAVDEGLILHDPTRKAIIKGKPYNGSVVKTKI
;
A
#
# COMPACT_ATOMS: atom_id res chain seq x y z
N MET A 1 -3.93 -25.48 -17.13
CA MET A 1 -3.88 -25.13 -16.65
C MET A 1 -4.09 -24.34 -15.98
N GLN A 2 -4.06 -24.25 -15.94
CA GLN A 2 -4.16 -23.71 -15.41
C GLN A 2 -4.11 -22.94 -14.78
N THR A 3 -4.15 -22.85 -14.46
CA THR A 3 -3.70 -22.31 -13.73
C THR A 3 -3.70 -20.97 -13.58
N THR A 4 -3.22 -20.52 -13.73
CA THR A 4 -2.98 -19.26 -13.95
C THR A 4 -4.07 -18.38 -13.74
N VAL A 5 -5.08 -18.73 -14.01
CA VAL A 5 -6.14 -17.97 -13.92
C VAL A 5 -6.45 -17.47 -12.63
N ASN A 6 -5.87 -17.96 -11.68
CA ASN A 6 -6.18 -17.56 -10.34
C ASN A 6 -5.60 -16.27 -9.85
N LYS A 7 -5.03 -15.48 -10.71
CA LYS A 7 -4.54 -14.19 -10.31
C LYS A 7 -5.63 -13.33 -9.70
N SER A 8 -6.85 -13.44 -10.18
CA SER A 8 -7.93 -12.61 -9.65
C SER A 8 -8.32 -13.00 -8.24
N ASN A 9 -7.89 -14.16 -7.76
CA ASN A 9 -8.16 -14.60 -6.40
C ASN A 9 -6.94 -14.44 -5.52
N MET A 10 -5.89 -13.82 -6.04
CA MET A 10 -4.65 -13.63 -5.33
C MET A 10 -4.82 -12.63 -4.20
N LEU A 11 -4.16 -12.85 -3.10
CA LEU A 11 -4.16 -11.89 -2.02
C LEU A 11 -3.39 -10.64 -2.45
N PHE A 12 -3.87 -9.49 -2.03
CA PHE A 12 -3.16 -8.24 -2.35
C PHE A 12 -1.73 -8.27 -1.80
N CYS A 13 -1.54 -8.80 -0.59
CA CYS A 13 -0.19 -8.91 -0.01
C CYS A 13 0.73 -9.74 -0.90
N ASP A 14 0.21 -10.82 -1.46
CA ASP A 14 1.00 -11.69 -2.32
C ASP A 14 1.33 -11.02 -3.64
N TYR A 15 0.36 -10.31 -4.22
CA TYR A 15 0.60 -9.58 -5.45
C TYR A 15 1.69 -8.53 -5.23
N TYR A 16 1.58 -7.78 -4.14
CA TYR A 16 2.55 -6.73 -3.84
C TYR A 16 3.95 -7.31 -3.67
N LYS A 17 4.06 -8.43 -2.94
CA LYS A 17 5.35 -9.07 -2.73
C LYS A 17 5.96 -9.51 -4.07
N GLN A 18 5.15 -10.11 -4.92
CA GLN A 18 5.61 -10.55 -6.23
C GLN A 18 6.03 -9.34 -7.07
N TRP A 19 5.24 -8.27 -7.01
CA TRP A 19 5.52 -7.07 -7.80
C TRP A 19 6.85 -6.44 -7.41
N ILE A 20 7.12 -6.29 -6.11
CA ILE A 20 8.40 -5.70 -5.70
C ILE A 20 9.56 -6.61 -6.01
N SER A 21 9.35 -7.92 -5.92
CA SER A 21 10.41 -8.87 -6.23
C SER A 21 10.78 -8.82 -7.72
N VAL A 22 9.79 -8.73 -8.57
CA VAL A 22 10.02 -8.74 -10.01
C VAL A 22 10.53 -7.40 -10.54
N TYR A 23 9.93 -6.30 -10.06
CA TYR A 23 10.23 -5.00 -10.65
C TYR A 23 11.18 -4.11 -9.86
N LYS A 24 11.34 -4.35 -8.59
CA LYS A 24 12.17 -3.47 -7.77
C LYS A 24 13.47 -4.10 -7.29
N GLU A 25 13.42 -5.36 -6.93
CA GLU A 25 14.61 -6.02 -6.41
C GLU A 25 15.70 -6.02 -7.50
N GLY A 26 16.88 -5.53 -7.14
CA GLY A 26 17.97 -5.45 -8.09
C GLY A 26 17.96 -4.18 -8.95
N ALA A 27 16.86 -3.44 -8.95
CA ALA A 27 16.74 -2.24 -9.76
C ALA A 27 16.89 -0.96 -8.95
N ILE A 28 16.80 -1.07 -7.62
CA ILE A 28 16.86 0.10 -6.74
C ILE A 28 17.85 -0.19 -5.61
N ARG A 29 18.21 0.86 -4.89
CA ARG A 29 19.15 0.70 -3.78
C ARG A 29 18.57 -0.13 -2.66
N PRO A 30 19.43 -0.85 -1.92
CA PRO A 30 18.94 -1.67 -0.81
C PRO A 30 18.13 -0.89 0.23
N VAL A 31 18.50 0.35 0.50
CA VAL A 31 17.78 1.14 1.49
C VAL A 31 16.35 1.43 1.02
N THR A 32 16.18 1.67 -0.28
CA THR A 32 14.86 1.90 -0.84
C THR A 32 14.07 0.60 -0.92
N MET A 33 14.75 -0.50 -1.28
CA MET A 33 14.09 -1.80 -1.33
C MET A 33 13.55 -2.17 0.06
N ASN A 34 14.29 -1.81 1.10
CA ASN A 34 13.86 -2.08 2.46
C ASN A 34 12.54 -1.38 2.78
N LYS A 35 12.33 -0.18 2.24
CA LYS A 35 11.08 0.54 2.46
C LYS A 35 9.90 -0.17 1.81
N TYR A 36 10.11 -0.75 0.62
CA TYR A 36 9.08 -1.54 -0.03
C TYR A 36 8.77 -2.80 0.78
N ASN A 37 9.81 -3.43 1.33
CA ASN A 37 9.61 -4.61 2.16
C ASN A 37 8.86 -4.27 3.44
N MET A 38 9.12 -3.12 4.03
CA MET A 38 8.41 -2.67 5.22
C MET A 38 6.95 -2.42 4.90
N ALA A 39 6.66 -1.84 3.73
CA ALA A 39 5.28 -1.63 3.31
C ALA A 39 4.56 -2.98 3.19
N HIS A 40 5.24 -3.98 2.64
CA HIS A 40 4.65 -5.32 2.53
C HIS A 40 4.33 -5.89 3.93
N ASN A 41 5.24 -5.71 4.88
CA ASN A 41 5.01 -6.20 6.23
C ASN A 41 3.77 -5.55 6.85
N TRP A 42 3.54 -4.27 6.57
CA TRP A 42 2.36 -3.59 7.08
C TRP A 42 1.08 -4.10 6.42
N LEU A 43 1.15 -4.46 5.12
CA LEU A 43 -0.01 -5.05 4.45
C LEU A 43 -0.38 -6.37 5.11
N ILE A 44 0.61 -7.19 5.45
CA ILE A 44 0.34 -8.45 6.12
C ILE A 44 -0.30 -8.22 7.48
N LYS A 45 0.12 -7.16 8.16
CA LYS A 45 -0.42 -6.85 9.47
C LYS A 45 -1.84 -6.31 9.40
N LEU A 46 -2.12 -5.46 8.44
CA LEU A 46 -3.39 -4.74 8.40
C LEU A 46 -4.47 -5.41 7.55
N ILE A 47 -4.09 -6.02 6.45
CA ILE A 47 -5.06 -6.64 5.53
C ILE A 47 -4.57 -7.97 4.99
N PRO A 48 -4.23 -8.91 5.88
CA PRO A 48 -3.61 -10.17 5.43
C PRO A 48 -4.47 -11.01 4.52
N ASP A 49 -5.78 -10.89 4.61
CA ASP A 49 -6.68 -11.75 3.86
C ASP A 49 -7.40 -11.06 2.71
N LEU A 50 -7.04 -9.84 2.39
CA LEU A 50 -7.72 -9.11 1.33
C LEU A 50 -7.35 -9.67 -0.04
N ILE A 51 -8.36 -10.06 -0.80
CA ILE A 51 -8.15 -10.51 -2.17
C ILE A 51 -8.01 -9.28 -3.04
N ILE A 52 -7.07 -9.32 -3.98
CA ILE A 52 -6.73 -8.15 -4.77
C ILE A 52 -7.92 -7.56 -5.52
N SER A 53 -8.80 -8.40 -6.02
CA SER A 53 -9.97 -7.91 -6.76
C SER A 53 -10.98 -7.20 -5.86
N ASP A 54 -10.86 -7.36 -4.55
CA ASP A 54 -11.75 -6.70 -3.59
C ASP A 54 -11.21 -5.36 -3.12
N LEU A 55 -10.05 -4.96 -3.60
CA LEU A 55 -9.46 -3.69 -3.19
C LEU A 55 -10.17 -2.55 -3.91
N ASP A 56 -11.03 -1.83 -3.20
CA ASP A 56 -11.75 -0.70 -3.74
C ASP A 56 -11.36 0.58 -2.99
N ARG A 57 -11.98 1.70 -3.34
CA ARG A 57 -11.58 2.98 -2.77
C ARG A 57 -11.80 3.06 -1.27
N ILE A 58 -12.90 2.52 -0.80
CA ILE A 58 -13.20 2.54 0.63
C ILE A 58 -12.21 1.66 1.39
N THR A 59 -11.94 0.47 0.86
CA THR A 59 -11.01 -0.44 1.50
C THR A 59 -9.60 0.16 1.52
N TYR A 60 -9.20 0.78 0.42
CA TYR A 60 -7.89 1.40 0.36
C TYR A 60 -7.77 2.57 1.35
N GLN A 61 -8.82 3.40 1.43
CA GLN A 61 -8.82 4.53 2.36
C GLN A 61 -8.75 4.02 3.81
N LYS A 62 -9.47 2.94 4.12
CA LYS A 62 -9.39 2.36 5.46
C LYS A 62 -7.99 1.86 5.77
N LEU A 63 -7.34 1.24 4.80
CA LEU A 63 -5.96 0.79 4.96
C LEU A 63 -5.05 1.97 5.30
N LEU A 64 -5.17 3.07 4.55
CA LEU A 64 -4.37 4.26 4.82
C LEU A 64 -4.68 4.84 6.19
N ASN A 65 -5.94 4.84 6.57
CA ASN A 65 -6.34 5.37 7.88
C ASN A 65 -5.78 4.52 9.02
N ASP A 66 -5.79 3.21 8.86
CA ASP A 66 -5.25 2.31 9.87
C ASP A 66 -3.74 2.49 10.02
N TYR A 67 -3.06 2.67 8.90
CA TYR A 67 -1.63 2.92 8.92
C TYR A 67 -1.36 4.29 9.57
N ALA A 68 -2.18 5.28 9.23
CA ALA A 68 -2.02 6.64 9.72
C ALA A 68 -2.24 6.76 11.23
N ALA A 69 -2.97 5.82 11.81
CA ALA A 69 -3.22 5.85 13.25
C ALA A 69 -1.91 5.73 14.04
N GLU A 70 -0.90 5.12 13.45
CA GLU A 70 0.38 4.92 14.13
C GLU A 70 1.55 5.64 13.46
N HIS A 71 1.29 6.45 12.45
CA HIS A 71 2.36 7.11 11.70
C HIS A 71 1.99 8.56 11.40
N GLU A 72 3.01 9.39 11.24
CA GLU A 72 2.78 10.78 10.87
C GLU A 72 2.37 10.87 9.41
N ARG A 73 1.81 12.01 9.05
CA ARG A 73 1.28 12.20 7.72
C ARG A 73 2.29 11.95 6.61
N GLN A 74 3.52 12.45 6.77
CA GLN A 74 4.54 12.25 5.74
C GLN A 74 4.86 10.76 5.56
N THR A 75 4.93 10.02 6.65
CA THR A 75 5.20 8.58 6.58
C THR A 75 4.04 7.86 5.89
N THR A 76 2.81 8.30 6.17
CA THR A 76 1.64 7.72 5.51
C THR A 76 1.65 8.04 4.01
N MET A 77 2.07 9.24 3.64
CA MET A 77 2.19 9.62 2.23
C MET A 77 3.20 8.73 1.53
N ASP A 78 4.33 8.43 2.17
CA ASP A 78 5.34 7.56 1.60
C ASP A 78 4.80 6.15 1.41
N PHE A 79 4.06 5.66 2.39
CA PHE A 79 3.42 4.35 2.31
C PHE A 79 2.46 4.31 1.12
N HIS A 80 1.64 5.34 0.99
CA HIS A 80 0.72 5.47 -0.14
C HIS A 80 1.47 5.40 -1.47
N HIS A 81 2.57 6.12 -1.59
CA HIS A 81 3.34 6.13 -2.83
C HIS A 81 3.96 4.77 -3.12
N HIS A 82 4.43 4.07 -2.09
CA HIS A 82 5.02 2.75 -2.29
C HIS A 82 3.99 1.72 -2.77
N LEU A 83 2.73 1.90 -2.42
CA LEU A 83 1.68 0.98 -2.84
C LEU A 83 1.11 1.35 -4.20
N LYS A 84 1.02 2.64 -4.47
CA LYS A 84 0.26 3.12 -5.63
C LYS A 84 0.74 2.56 -6.96
N CYS A 85 2.04 2.51 -7.18
CA CYS A 85 2.55 2.01 -8.45
C CYS A 85 2.15 0.56 -8.69
N ALA A 86 2.24 -0.27 -7.66
CA ALA A 86 1.86 -1.68 -7.79
C ALA A 86 0.36 -1.79 -8.03
N ILE A 87 -0.42 -0.96 -7.34
CA ILE A 87 -1.88 -0.99 -7.49
C ILE A 87 -2.28 -0.57 -8.91
N LEU A 88 -1.64 0.46 -9.45
CA LEU A 88 -1.95 0.91 -10.80
C LEU A 88 -1.59 -0.15 -11.84
N ASP A 89 -0.50 -0.88 -11.62
CA ASP A 89 -0.16 -2.00 -12.49
C ASP A 89 -1.22 -3.09 -12.40
N ALA A 90 -1.75 -3.34 -11.22
CA ALA A 90 -2.82 -4.33 -11.04
C ALA A 90 -4.09 -3.90 -11.78
N VAL A 91 -4.39 -2.60 -11.80
CA VAL A 91 -5.52 -2.08 -12.56
C VAL A 91 -5.28 -2.32 -14.04
N ASP A 92 -4.07 -2.01 -14.52
CA ASP A 92 -3.74 -2.20 -15.93
C ASP A 92 -3.81 -3.66 -16.34
N GLU A 93 -3.51 -4.58 -15.43
CA GLU A 93 -3.58 -5.99 -15.72
C GLU A 93 -4.99 -6.56 -15.59
N GLY A 94 -5.94 -5.74 -15.19
CA GLY A 94 -7.31 -6.19 -15.04
C GLY A 94 -7.62 -6.90 -13.75
N LEU A 95 -6.69 -6.89 -12.78
CA LEU A 95 -6.91 -7.54 -11.50
C LEU A 95 -7.78 -6.70 -10.57
N ILE A 96 -7.75 -5.39 -10.75
CA ILE A 96 -8.57 -4.44 -10.01
C ILE A 96 -9.35 -3.65 -11.04
N LEU A 97 -10.65 -3.56 -10.84
CA LEU A 97 -11.52 -2.96 -11.84
C LEU A 97 -11.34 -1.45 -11.99
N HIS A 98 -11.25 -0.74 -10.88
CA HIS A 98 -11.08 0.72 -10.89
C HIS A 98 -9.96 1.10 -9.94
N ASP A 99 -9.24 2.19 -10.23
CA ASP A 99 -8.13 2.66 -9.39
C ASP A 99 -8.60 3.00 -7.98
N PRO A 100 -8.24 2.22 -6.97
CA PRO A 100 -8.68 2.46 -5.59
C PRO A 100 -7.90 3.58 -4.92
N THR A 101 -6.81 4.05 -5.52
CA THR A 101 -5.98 5.09 -4.91
C THR A 101 -6.43 6.49 -5.31
N ARG A 102 -7.37 6.57 -6.23
CA ARG A 102 -7.83 7.85 -6.73
C ARG A 102 -8.48 8.66 -5.63
N LYS A 103 -8.05 9.91 -5.49
CA LYS A 103 -8.57 10.82 -4.47
C LYS A 103 -8.39 10.34 -3.04
N ALA A 104 -7.37 9.52 -2.80
CA ALA A 104 -7.08 9.08 -1.44
C ALA A 104 -6.68 10.28 -0.59
N ILE A 105 -7.13 10.27 0.65
CA ILE A 105 -6.81 11.33 1.60
C ILE A 105 -5.75 10.82 2.56
N ILE A 106 -4.67 11.57 2.69
CA ILE A 106 -3.56 11.17 3.54
C ILE A 106 -3.69 11.80 4.91
N LYS A 107 -3.79 10.95 5.92
CA LYS A 107 -3.89 11.39 7.31
C LYS A 107 -2.63 11.00 8.05
N GLY A 108 -2.57 11.29 9.31
CA GLY A 108 -1.47 10.90 10.16
C GLY A 108 -1.84 11.18 11.60
N LYS A 109 -1.14 10.54 12.53
CA LYS A 109 -1.40 10.76 13.93
C LYS A 109 -0.94 12.16 14.29
N PRO A 110 -1.50 12.75 15.35
CA PRO A 110 -1.11 14.08 15.76
C PRO A 110 0.39 14.13 16.03
N TYR A 111 1.02 15.19 15.53
CA TYR A 111 2.44 15.36 15.70
C TYR A 111 2.69 16.09 17.02
N ASN A 112 3.46 15.52 17.89
CA ASN A 112 3.73 16.14 19.18
C ASN A 112 4.27 17.55 19.07
N GLY A 113 5.06 17.79 18.08
CA GLY A 113 5.59 19.11 17.88
C GLY A 113 4.51 20.14 17.60
N SER A 114 3.45 19.71 16.96
CA SER A 114 2.38 20.61 16.66
C SER A 114 1.69 21.04 17.92
N VAL A 115 1.55 20.10 18.81
CA VAL A 115 0.90 20.39 20.06
C VAL A 115 1.72 21.42 20.81
N VAL A 116 3.00 21.20 20.80
CA VAL A 116 3.89 22.11 21.47
C VAL A 116 3.84 23.46 20.85
N LYS A 117 3.77 23.50 19.56
CA LYS A 117 3.76 24.77 18.92
C LYS A 117 2.61 25.60 19.21
N THR A 118 1.55 24.98 19.54
CA THR A 118 0.40 25.77 19.76
C THR A 118 0.57 26.64 20.92
N LYS A 119 1.57 26.40 21.67
CA LYS A 119 1.78 27.17 22.80
C LYS A 119 2.09 28.52 22.44
N ILE A 120 2.43 28.74 21.35
CA ILE A 120 2.75 30.03 21.03
C ILE A 120 1.97 30.95 20.99
#